data_d1979f3cdba76c3499b1a655fb7eaf48
#
_entry.id   d1979f3cdba76c3499b1a655fb7eaf48
#
_cell.length_a   1.000
_cell.length_b   1.000
_cell.length_c   1.000
_cell.angle_alpha   90.00
_cell.angle_beta   90.00
_cell.angle_gamma   90.00
#
_symmetry.space_group_name_H-M   'P 1'
#
loop_
_entity.id
_entity.type
_entity.pdbx_description
1 polymer ?
#
loop_
_entity_poly.entity_id
_entity_poly.type
_entity_poly.pdbx_seq_one_letter_code
_entity_poly.pdbx_strand_id
1 'polypeptide(L)'
;MVADGSGIVVALQANYLEVELDDAPQGCPLRLLCTRRSRLTHRGTDVNVGDRVRVEAIDAKQARAVVAEVSPRQSWLTRPPVANVSLVVVALAVDQPAFDPDQASRFLLTAERTGLDVQLVLTKVDLVSAEVLSELCERLHGWGYDPPSSLE
;
A
#
# COMPACT_ATOMS: atom_id res chain seq x y z
N MET A 1 11.19 12.77 -29.38
CA MET A 1 9.83 12.33 -29.01
C MET A 1 9.71 12.43 -27.50
N VAL A 2 8.70 13.14 -27.03
CA VAL A 2 8.40 13.18 -25.60
C VAL A 2 7.76 11.83 -25.27
N ALA A 3 8.40 11.06 -24.41
CA ALA A 3 7.89 9.76 -24.03
C ALA A 3 6.74 9.91 -23.04
N ASP A 4 5.68 9.16 -23.21
CA ASP A 4 4.57 9.01 -22.30
C ASP A 4 4.63 7.62 -21.66
N GLY A 5 4.04 7.47 -20.49
CA GLY A 5 4.04 6.20 -19.77
C GLY A 5 2.87 6.09 -18.81
N SER A 6 2.70 4.91 -18.25
CA SER A 6 1.75 4.64 -17.17
C SER A 6 2.49 4.13 -15.93
N GLY A 7 1.92 4.36 -14.78
CA GLY A 7 2.53 3.93 -13.52
C GLY A 7 1.59 4.09 -12.33
N ILE A 8 2.15 3.87 -11.16
CA ILE A 8 1.44 4.01 -9.88
C ILE A 8 2.12 5.07 -9.01
N VAL A 9 1.33 5.86 -8.30
CA VAL A 9 1.84 6.82 -7.33
C VAL A 9 2.27 6.05 -6.07
N VAL A 10 3.55 6.12 -5.73
CA VAL A 10 4.14 5.41 -4.59
C VAL A 10 4.42 6.30 -3.40
N ALA A 11 4.56 7.62 -3.61
CA ALA A 11 4.71 8.58 -2.52
C ALA A 11 4.17 9.96 -2.89
N LEU A 12 3.79 10.71 -1.87
CA LEU A 12 3.40 12.12 -1.97
C LEU A 12 4.43 12.98 -1.26
N GLN A 13 4.87 14.04 -1.93
CA GLN A 13 5.68 15.11 -1.36
C GLN A 13 4.91 16.44 -1.51
N ALA A 14 5.32 17.48 -0.81
CA ALA A 14 4.57 18.74 -0.75
C ALA A 14 4.11 19.26 -2.13
N ASN A 15 5.02 19.27 -3.13
CA ASN A 15 4.75 19.77 -4.48
C ASN A 15 4.91 18.73 -5.58
N TYR A 16 5.28 17.48 -5.23
CA TYR A 16 5.63 16.42 -6.17
C TYR A 16 4.94 15.12 -5.82
N LEU A 17 4.88 14.25 -6.81
CA LEU A 17 4.43 12.87 -6.71
C LEU A 17 5.59 11.98 -7.14
N GLU A 18 5.87 10.94 -6.40
CA GLU A 18 6.77 9.89 -6.87
C GLU A 18 5.93 8.81 -7.57
N VAL A 19 6.22 8.60 -8.84
CA VAL A 19 5.51 7.63 -9.69
C VAL A 19 6.48 6.54 -10.10
N GLU A 20 6.12 5.31 -9.84
CA GLU A 20 6.80 4.12 -10.36
C GLU A 20 6.14 3.71 -11.66
N LEU A 21 6.93 3.71 -12.74
CA LEU A 21 6.46 3.35 -14.08
C LEU A 21 6.22 1.83 -14.17
N ASP A 22 5.22 1.44 -14.95
CA ASP A 22 5.00 0.03 -15.31
C ASP A 22 6.12 -0.50 -16.18
N ASP A 23 6.55 0.31 -17.16
CA ASP A 23 7.66 0.06 -18.05
C ASP A 23 8.51 1.32 -18.17
N ALA A 24 9.77 1.25 -17.79
CA ALA A 24 10.68 2.36 -17.95
C ALA A 24 11.29 2.37 -19.35
N PRO A 25 11.23 3.49 -20.10
CA PRO A 25 11.96 3.61 -21.36
C PRO A 25 13.46 3.37 -21.16
N GLN A 26 14.13 2.90 -22.19
CA GLN A 26 15.58 2.61 -22.13
C GLN A 26 16.37 3.81 -21.62
N GLY A 27 17.15 3.60 -20.56
CA GLY A 27 17.93 4.66 -19.90
C GLY A 27 17.14 5.59 -18.97
N CYS A 28 15.86 5.29 -18.74
CA CYS A 28 15.02 6.00 -17.79
C CYS A 28 14.97 5.23 -16.46
N PRO A 29 15.06 5.89 -15.29
CA PRO A 29 14.82 5.23 -14.02
C PRO A 29 13.35 4.82 -13.89
N LEU A 30 13.10 3.72 -13.15
CA LEU A 30 11.74 3.22 -12.92
C LEU A 30 10.87 4.22 -12.13
N ARG A 31 11.48 4.99 -11.23
CA ARG A 31 10.79 5.98 -10.41
C ARG A 31 11.09 7.39 -10.87
N LEU A 32 10.03 8.17 -11.04
CA LEU A 32 10.09 9.56 -11.49
C LEU A 32 9.47 10.50 -10.48
N LEU A 33 10.09 11.67 -10.32
CA LEU A 33 9.51 12.77 -9.56
C LEU A 33 8.61 13.60 -10.48
N CYS A 34 7.30 13.54 -10.26
CA CYS A 34 6.30 14.11 -11.13
C CYS A 34 5.64 15.35 -10.54
N THR A 35 5.29 16.31 -11.40
CA THR A 35 4.37 17.39 -11.07
C THR A 35 2.96 17.05 -11.57
N ARG A 36 1.94 17.76 -11.04
CA ARG A 36 0.56 17.62 -11.50
C ARG A 36 0.29 18.60 -12.65
N ARG A 37 -0.43 18.16 -13.68
CA ARG A 37 -0.91 19.07 -14.71
C ARG A 37 -1.97 20.00 -14.11
N SER A 38 -1.94 21.30 -14.48
CA SER A 38 -2.86 22.32 -13.96
C SER A 38 -4.34 21.94 -14.07
N ARG A 39 -4.73 21.20 -15.12
CA ARG A 39 -6.11 20.71 -15.30
C ARG A 39 -6.57 19.74 -14.20
N LEU A 40 -5.69 18.92 -13.65
CA LEU A 40 -6.02 18.02 -12.53
C LEU A 40 -6.31 18.83 -11.27
N THR A 41 -5.49 19.84 -11.01
CA THR A 41 -5.67 20.77 -9.87
C THR A 41 -6.98 21.56 -10.00
N HIS A 42 -7.32 22.05 -11.19
CA HIS A 42 -8.56 22.80 -11.43
C HIS A 42 -9.84 21.95 -11.35
N ARG A 43 -9.74 20.66 -11.64
CA ARG A 43 -10.88 19.73 -11.51
C ARG A 43 -11.06 19.19 -10.10
N GLY A 44 -10.22 19.59 -9.14
CA GLY A 44 -10.26 19.06 -7.77
C GLY A 44 -9.94 17.57 -7.68
N THR A 45 -9.24 17.00 -8.67
CA THR A 45 -8.84 15.60 -8.63
C THR A 45 -7.66 15.45 -7.69
N ASP A 46 -7.93 14.96 -6.48
CA ASP A 46 -6.89 14.61 -5.53
C ASP A 46 -6.16 13.34 -5.99
N VAL A 47 -4.85 13.46 -6.15
CA VAL A 47 -3.98 12.33 -6.46
C VAL A 47 -3.40 11.80 -5.16
N ASN A 48 -3.53 10.50 -4.93
CA ASN A 48 -3.09 9.83 -3.70
C ASN A 48 -2.18 8.64 -4.02
N VAL A 49 -1.51 8.13 -2.99
CA VAL A 49 -0.74 6.89 -3.08
C VAL A 49 -1.65 5.77 -3.57
N GLY A 50 -1.14 4.93 -4.47
CA GLY A 50 -1.89 3.83 -5.09
C GLY A 50 -2.67 4.23 -6.35
N ASP A 51 -2.82 5.53 -6.66
CA ASP A 51 -3.47 5.93 -7.91
C ASP A 51 -2.69 5.48 -9.14
N ARG A 52 -3.41 4.90 -10.10
CA ARG A 52 -2.89 4.62 -11.43
C ARG A 52 -2.95 5.90 -12.26
N VAL A 53 -1.82 6.26 -12.84
CA VAL A 53 -1.67 7.53 -13.55
C VAL A 53 -1.02 7.34 -14.91
N ARG A 54 -1.38 8.25 -15.84
CA ARG A 54 -0.64 8.46 -17.08
C ARG A 54 0.28 9.66 -16.90
N VAL A 55 1.55 9.46 -17.24
CA VAL A 55 2.57 10.51 -17.21
C VAL A 55 2.98 10.91 -18.62
N GLU A 56 3.29 12.16 -18.78
CA GLU A 56 3.77 12.78 -20.04
C GLU A 56 5.07 13.52 -19.79
N ALA A 57 5.74 13.90 -20.85
CA ALA A 57 6.96 14.70 -20.82
C ALA A 57 8.07 14.08 -19.95
N ILE A 58 8.29 12.78 -20.11
CA ILE A 58 9.32 12.07 -19.36
C ILE A 58 10.71 12.61 -19.75
N ASP A 59 11.42 13.15 -18.76
CA ASP A 59 12.84 13.49 -18.82
C ASP A 59 13.66 12.43 -18.08
N ALA A 60 14.21 11.50 -18.82
CA ALA A 60 15.00 10.39 -18.28
C ALA A 60 16.28 10.86 -17.54
N LYS A 61 16.87 11.99 -17.98
CA LYS A 61 18.11 12.52 -17.38
C LYS A 61 17.87 13.14 -16.01
N GLN A 62 16.73 13.81 -15.85
CA GLN A 62 16.34 14.46 -14.59
C GLN A 62 15.45 13.57 -13.72
N ALA A 63 15.05 12.41 -14.20
CA ALA A 63 14.07 11.52 -13.56
C ALA A 63 12.75 12.25 -13.23
N ARG A 64 12.22 13.02 -14.21
CA ARG A 64 11.02 13.85 -14.03
C ARG A 64 9.98 13.60 -15.09
N ALA A 65 8.71 13.84 -14.72
CA ALA A 65 7.59 13.80 -15.65
C ALA A 65 6.41 14.65 -15.12
N VAL A 66 5.31 14.64 -15.87
CA VAL A 66 4.07 15.34 -15.49
C VAL A 66 2.93 14.32 -15.45
N VAL A 67 2.22 14.24 -14.34
CA VAL A 67 0.97 13.46 -14.25
C VAL A 67 -0.10 14.20 -15.03
N ALA A 68 -0.58 13.56 -16.10
CA ALA A 68 -1.56 14.11 -17.02
C ALA A 68 -2.99 13.64 -16.73
N GLU A 69 -3.15 12.39 -16.28
CA GLU A 69 -4.43 11.76 -15.99
C GLU A 69 -4.33 10.81 -14.81
N VAL A 70 -5.47 10.65 -14.10
CA VAL A 70 -5.65 9.68 -13.03
C VAL A 70 -6.75 8.72 -13.48
N SER A 71 -6.48 7.44 -13.44
CA SER A 71 -7.45 6.39 -13.76
C SER A 71 -8.52 6.26 -12.67
N PRO A 72 -9.72 5.78 -12.98
CA PRO A 72 -10.73 5.46 -11.98
C PRO A 72 -10.19 4.48 -10.94
N ARG A 73 -10.48 4.74 -9.66
CA ARG A 73 -10.09 3.87 -8.55
C ARG A 73 -10.98 2.64 -8.50
N GLN A 74 -10.38 1.48 -8.22
CA GLN A 74 -11.09 0.21 -7.97
C GLN A 74 -11.46 0.08 -6.50
N SER A 75 -10.64 0.61 -5.60
CA SER A 75 -10.86 0.63 -4.15
C SER A 75 -10.29 1.90 -3.54
N TRP A 76 -10.73 2.22 -2.32
CA TRP A 76 -10.26 3.37 -1.57
C TRP A 76 -10.21 3.06 -0.09
N LEU A 77 -9.03 3.17 0.51
CA LEU A 77 -8.83 3.13 1.95
C LEU A 77 -8.74 4.57 2.46
N THR A 78 -9.56 4.92 3.46
CA THR A 78 -9.65 6.31 3.95
C THR A 78 -8.52 6.65 4.94
N ARG A 79 -8.08 5.65 5.70
CA ARG A 79 -7.01 5.83 6.72
C ARG A 79 -6.10 4.61 6.76
N PRO A 80 -4.85 4.75 6.28
CA PRO A 80 -4.32 5.89 5.53
C PRO A 80 -5.03 6.07 4.17
N PRO A 81 -5.01 7.29 3.57
CA PRO A 81 -5.64 7.52 2.27
C PRO A 81 -4.82 6.85 1.16
N VAL A 82 -5.25 5.67 0.72
CA VAL A 82 -4.58 4.86 -0.32
C VAL A 82 -5.62 4.35 -1.31
N ALA A 83 -5.33 4.52 -2.60
CA ALA A 83 -6.16 4.03 -3.70
C ALA A 83 -5.75 2.61 -4.12
N ASN A 84 -6.69 1.88 -4.73
CA ASN A 84 -6.46 0.59 -5.39
C ASN A 84 -5.82 -0.48 -4.48
N VAL A 85 -6.18 -0.46 -3.19
CA VAL A 85 -5.77 -1.48 -2.22
C VAL A 85 -6.51 -2.77 -2.54
N SER A 86 -5.79 -3.87 -2.67
CA SER A 86 -6.34 -5.22 -2.90
C SER A 86 -6.29 -6.10 -1.65
N LEU A 87 -5.42 -5.81 -0.70
CA LEU A 87 -5.20 -6.61 0.50
C LEU A 87 -4.84 -5.71 1.67
N VAL A 88 -5.45 -5.96 2.82
CA VAL A 88 -5.07 -5.37 4.12
C VAL A 88 -4.30 -6.40 4.91
N VAL A 89 -3.05 -6.12 5.23
CA VAL A 89 -2.24 -6.99 6.10
C VAL A 89 -2.24 -6.41 7.51
N VAL A 90 -2.75 -7.18 8.47
CA VAL A 90 -2.72 -6.84 9.89
C VAL A 90 -1.55 -7.58 10.54
N ALA A 91 -0.50 -6.86 10.90
CA ALA A 91 0.69 -7.39 11.55
C ALA A 91 0.58 -7.23 13.07
N LEU A 92 0.56 -8.33 13.83
CA LEU A 92 0.48 -8.35 15.27
C LEU A 92 1.73 -8.98 15.87
N ALA A 93 2.33 -8.30 16.86
CA ALA A 93 3.41 -8.89 17.63
C ALA A 93 2.86 -9.93 18.61
N VAL A 94 3.55 -11.07 18.75
CA VAL A 94 3.19 -12.09 19.75
C VAL A 94 3.68 -11.71 21.13
N ASP A 95 4.76 -10.92 21.19
CA ASP A 95 5.32 -10.36 22.44
C ASP A 95 6.02 -9.01 22.15
N GLN A 96 6.21 -8.21 23.19
CA GLN A 96 6.86 -6.89 23.18
C GLN A 96 6.33 -5.89 22.13
N PRO A 97 5.07 -5.45 22.32
CA PRO A 97 4.19 -5.65 23.50
C PRO A 97 3.54 -7.03 23.51
N ALA A 98 3.16 -7.50 24.70
CA ALA A 98 2.42 -8.75 24.85
C ALA A 98 1.14 -8.75 23.99
N PHE A 99 0.80 -9.88 23.42
CA PHE A 99 -0.41 -10.02 22.62
C PHE A 99 -1.65 -9.69 23.43
N ASP A 100 -2.42 -8.70 22.99
CA ASP A 100 -3.70 -8.29 23.58
C ASP A 100 -4.85 -8.72 22.64
N PRO A 101 -5.68 -9.71 23.08
CA PRO A 101 -6.80 -10.20 22.26
C PRO A 101 -7.84 -9.14 21.93
N ASP A 102 -8.11 -8.22 22.87
CA ASP A 102 -9.11 -7.16 22.67
C ASP A 102 -8.62 -6.14 21.64
N GLN A 103 -7.34 -5.77 21.70
CA GLN A 103 -6.73 -4.88 20.73
C GLN A 103 -6.64 -5.55 19.36
N ALA A 104 -6.22 -6.82 19.31
CA ALA A 104 -6.13 -7.61 18.07
C ALA A 104 -7.50 -7.70 17.37
N SER A 105 -8.56 -8.04 18.12
CA SER A 105 -9.91 -8.15 17.55
C SER A 105 -10.40 -6.81 16.99
N ARG A 106 -10.11 -5.68 17.65
CA ARG A 106 -10.46 -4.34 17.15
C ARG A 106 -9.75 -4.00 15.84
N PHE A 107 -8.46 -4.33 15.70
CA PHE A 107 -7.73 -4.12 14.45
C PHE A 107 -8.30 -4.97 13.32
N LEU A 108 -8.56 -6.25 13.58
CA LEU A 108 -9.12 -7.17 12.58
C LEU A 108 -10.51 -6.74 12.13
N LEU A 109 -11.41 -6.40 13.07
CA LEU A 109 -12.74 -5.87 12.74
C LEU A 109 -12.66 -4.56 11.94
N THR A 110 -11.69 -3.69 12.24
CA THR A 110 -11.48 -2.46 11.49
C THR A 110 -11.01 -2.75 10.07
N ALA A 111 -10.12 -3.74 9.90
CA ALA A 111 -9.66 -4.18 8.59
C ALA A 111 -10.81 -4.80 7.76
N GLU A 112 -11.60 -5.70 8.34
CA GLU A 112 -12.74 -6.33 7.65
C GLU A 112 -13.82 -5.35 7.24
N ARG A 113 -14.05 -4.30 8.03
CA ARG A 113 -15.02 -3.23 7.68
C ARG A 113 -14.64 -2.46 6.41
N THR A 114 -13.42 -2.59 5.91
CA THR A 114 -13.02 -2.02 4.61
C THR A 114 -13.66 -2.74 3.43
N GLY A 115 -14.12 -3.98 3.62
CA GLY A 115 -14.63 -4.84 2.56
C GLY A 115 -13.55 -5.41 1.63
N LEU A 116 -12.27 -5.23 2.00
CA LEU A 116 -11.11 -5.78 1.29
C LEU A 116 -10.69 -7.11 1.90
N ASP A 117 -9.93 -7.89 1.17
CA ASP A 117 -9.30 -9.09 1.71
C ASP A 117 -8.37 -8.72 2.87
N VAL A 118 -8.42 -9.50 3.95
CA VAL A 118 -7.63 -9.27 5.15
C VAL A 118 -6.74 -10.49 5.41
N GLN A 119 -5.46 -10.24 5.60
CA GLN A 119 -4.49 -11.24 6.02
C GLN A 119 -3.88 -10.87 7.35
N LEU A 120 -3.90 -11.80 8.30
CA LEU A 120 -3.23 -11.66 9.59
C LEU A 120 -1.82 -12.24 9.49
N VAL A 121 -0.84 -11.52 10.03
CA VAL A 121 0.56 -11.94 10.13
C VAL A 121 1.02 -11.77 11.57
N LEU A 122 1.62 -12.82 12.14
CA LEU A 122 2.27 -12.76 13.45
C LEU A 122 3.74 -12.37 13.28
N THR A 123 4.19 -11.44 14.08
CA THR A 123 5.59 -10.97 14.09
C THR A 123 6.23 -11.25 15.44
N LYS A 124 7.57 -11.26 15.49
CA LYS A 124 8.36 -11.52 16.69
C LYS A 124 8.09 -12.91 17.29
N VAL A 125 7.81 -13.88 16.45
CA VAL A 125 7.51 -15.26 16.86
C VAL A 125 8.70 -15.94 17.53
N ASP A 126 9.90 -15.43 17.32
CA ASP A 126 11.15 -15.83 17.98
C ASP A 126 11.21 -15.49 19.48
N LEU A 127 10.32 -14.63 19.97
CA LEU A 127 10.29 -14.23 21.39
C LEU A 127 9.47 -15.15 22.29
N VAL A 128 8.75 -16.11 21.73
CA VAL A 128 7.90 -17.03 22.48
C VAL A 128 8.24 -18.50 22.18
N SER A 129 7.83 -19.42 23.05
CA SER A 129 8.01 -20.85 22.79
C SER A 129 7.02 -21.36 21.72
N ALA A 130 7.32 -22.51 21.14
CA ALA A 130 6.48 -23.15 20.15
C ALA A 130 5.08 -23.48 20.70
N GLU A 131 5.00 -23.84 21.98
CA GLU A 131 3.72 -24.14 22.66
C GLU A 131 2.84 -22.89 22.75
N VAL A 132 3.41 -21.75 23.18
CA VAL A 132 2.69 -20.46 23.28
C VAL A 132 2.23 -20.00 21.89
N LEU A 133 3.09 -20.13 20.88
CA LEU A 133 2.73 -19.80 19.50
C LEU A 133 1.58 -20.68 18.99
N SER A 134 1.63 -22.00 19.26
CA SER A 134 0.56 -22.93 18.86
C SER A 134 -0.78 -22.58 19.51
N GLU A 135 -0.81 -22.29 20.81
CA GLU A 135 -2.04 -21.87 21.51
C GLU A 135 -2.61 -20.56 20.92
N LEU A 136 -1.74 -19.62 20.58
CA LEU A 136 -2.15 -18.37 19.93
C LEU A 136 -2.74 -18.62 18.54
N CYS A 137 -2.09 -19.45 17.73
CA CYS A 137 -2.58 -19.82 16.40
C CYS A 137 -3.94 -20.52 16.47
N GLU A 138 -4.14 -21.46 17.42
CA GLU A 138 -5.43 -22.13 17.63
C GLU A 138 -6.54 -21.13 17.99
N ARG A 139 -6.25 -20.15 18.83
CA ARG A 139 -7.18 -19.07 19.18
C ARG A 139 -7.56 -18.26 17.95
N LEU A 140 -6.57 -17.85 17.13
CA LEU A 140 -6.79 -17.06 15.93
C LEU A 140 -7.53 -17.85 14.85
N HIS A 141 -7.26 -19.15 14.74
CA HIS A 141 -8.03 -20.06 13.89
C HIS A 141 -9.52 -20.09 14.32
N GLY A 142 -9.80 -20.11 15.60
CA GLY A 142 -11.15 -19.97 16.14
C GLY A 142 -11.85 -18.66 15.78
N TRP A 143 -11.09 -17.61 15.44
CA TRP A 143 -11.61 -16.35 14.90
C TRP A 143 -11.73 -16.34 13.37
N GLY A 144 -11.29 -17.38 12.68
CA GLY A 144 -11.31 -17.49 11.22
C GLY A 144 -10.03 -17.01 10.52
N TYR A 145 -8.92 -16.87 11.25
CA TYR A 145 -7.64 -16.46 10.69
C TYR A 145 -6.59 -17.57 10.81
N ASP A 146 -5.91 -17.84 9.70
CA ASP A 146 -4.78 -18.77 9.65
C ASP A 146 -3.49 -17.99 9.37
N PRO A 147 -2.88 -17.37 10.40
CA PRO A 147 -1.62 -16.66 10.20
C PRO A 147 -0.51 -17.63 9.83
N PRO A 148 0.35 -17.33 8.85
CA PRO A 148 1.50 -18.15 8.57
C PRO A 148 2.39 -18.25 9.82
N SER A 149 2.79 -19.46 10.17
CA SER A 149 3.59 -19.76 11.36
C SER A 149 5.08 -19.42 11.21
N SER A 150 5.51 -19.06 10.02
CA SER A 150 6.86 -18.57 9.73
C SER A 150 6.83 -17.64 8.52
N LEU A 151 7.50 -16.51 8.63
CA LEU A 151 8.01 -15.78 7.48
C LEU A 151 9.42 -16.36 7.22
N GLU A 152 9.52 -17.39 6.36
CA GLU A 152 10.77 -17.73 5.69
C GLU A 152 11.04 -16.76 4.56
#